data_614b74e9d215a63eaece1468d1bb0bd8
#
_entry.id   614b74e9d215a63eaece1468d1bb0bd8
#
_cell.length_a   1.000
_cell.length_b   1.000
_cell.length_c   1.000
_cell.angle_alpha   90.00
_cell.angle_beta   90.00
_cell.angle_gamma   90.00
#
_symmetry.space_group_name_H-M   'P 1'
#
loop_
_entity.id
_entity.type
_entity.pdbx_description
1 polymer ?
#
loop_
_entity_poly.entity_id
_entity_poly.type
_entity_poly.pdbx_seq_one_letter_code
_entity_poly.pdbx_strand_id
1 'polypeptide(L)'
;MVAKLEQLIAQTILQGFDAQYGRFLEVTAGAQHRFEQADWQAVQQAMKKRIHLYDHHVGLVVEQLKHITDQRCFDAEFLARVKEIYTGLLPDYPRFEIAESFFNSVYCRLFKHRDLTADKLFVFSSQPQRRFREIPRPLARDFAPKGDLSRMLQAVLSDLPLRLPWENLPRDIDYIVSALLQIFTQAQLSEARFQIANELFYRNKAAWLVGKLRLADGVYPFLLPIHHNEAGALFIDTCLTSKAEASIVFGFARSYFMVYAPLPAALVEWLREILPSKSTAELYMAIGCQKHGKTESYREYLTFVHQSSEQFIIAPGVKGMVMLVFTLASFDRVFKVIKDQFAPQKEVSQARVLECYQLVKEHDRVGRMADTQEYENFVIDKHRISPELLAELQREVPEKLEEVGEKIIIKHLYMERRMTPLNLYMEQANDQQLKDAIEEYGNAIKQLAAANIFPGDMLFKNFGVTRHGRVVFYDYDEICYMTEVNFRDIPPARYPEDELASEPWYSVSPNDVFPEEFRHFLCTDPQIRRCFEEMHSDLFHASYWRSLQQRIRDGHVEDVFAYRRKQRFSQRVIS
;
A
#
# COMPACT_ATOMS: atom_id res chain seq x y z
N MET A 1 42.30 -16.85 11.36
CA MET A 1 42.10 -15.43 10.98
C MET A 1 40.80 -15.27 10.18
N VAL A 2 40.52 -16.10 9.20
CA VAL A 2 39.31 -16.08 8.36
C VAL A 2 38.04 -16.26 9.18
N ALA A 3 37.91 -17.25 10.04
CA ALA A 3 36.71 -17.45 10.89
C ALA A 3 36.38 -16.28 11.81
N LYS A 4 37.38 -15.50 12.26
CA LYS A 4 37.14 -14.25 13.01
C LYS A 4 36.56 -13.14 12.14
N LEU A 5 36.93 -13.06 10.86
CA LEU A 5 36.42 -12.07 9.93
C LEU A 5 34.98 -12.38 9.53
N GLU A 6 34.65 -13.63 9.24
CA GLU A 6 33.29 -14.08 8.93
C GLU A 6 32.31 -13.77 10.10
N GLN A 7 32.76 -14.07 11.33
CA GLN A 7 31.99 -13.74 12.54
C GLN A 7 31.80 -12.24 12.72
N LEU A 8 32.84 -11.43 12.50
CA LEU A 8 32.76 -9.97 12.57
C LEU A 8 31.75 -9.41 11.56
N ILE A 9 31.76 -9.92 10.33
CA ILE A 9 30.82 -9.51 9.27
C ILE A 9 29.39 -9.88 9.66
N ALA A 10 29.13 -11.11 10.09
CA ALA A 10 27.81 -11.54 10.52
C ALA A 10 27.26 -10.66 11.66
N GLN A 11 28.10 -10.37 12.66
CA GLN A 11 27.75 -9.48 13.77
C GLN A 11 27.51 -8.04 13.31
N THR A 12 28.34 -7.50 12.39
CA THR A 12 28.16 -6.16 11.83
C THR A 12 26.82 -6.02 11.10
N ILE A 13 26.40 -7.04 10.33
CA ILE A 13 25.11 -7.04 9.65
C ILE A 13 23.96 -7.05 10.68
N LEU A 14 24.04 -7.87 11.73
CA LEU A 14 23.00 -7.95 12.76
C LEU A 14 22.90 -6.66 13.57
N GLN A 15 24.04 -6.06 13.95
CA GLN A 15 24.09 -4.76 14.63
C GLN A 15 23.52 -3.63 13.75
N GLY A 16 23.81 -3.66 12.44
CA GLY A 16 23.22 -2.73 11.47
C GLY A 16 21.70 -2.85 11.38
N PHE A 17 21.19 -4.07 11.43
CA PHE A 17 19.74 -4.32 11.54
C PHE A 17 19.17 -3.77 12.85
N ASP A 18 19.81 -4.03 13.99
CA ASP A 18 19.34 -3.51 15.29
C ASP A 18 19.28 -1.98 15.30
N ALA A 19 20.29 -1.31 14.75
CA ALA A 19 20.32 0.14 14.63
C ALA A 19 19.19 0.64 13.72
N GLN A 20 18.96 -0.01 12.58
CA GLN A 20 17.88 0.32 11.65
C GLN A 20 16.50 0.17 12.33
N TYR A 21 16.25 -0.99 12.95
CA TYR A 21 14.95 -1.27 13.55
C TYR A 21 14.70 -0.43 14.81
N GLY A 22 15.73 -0.17 15.60
CA GLY A 22 15.66 0.77 16.73
C GLY A 22 15.21 2.16 16.26
N ARG A 23 15.84 2.69 15.20
CA ARG A 23 15.48 3.99 14.63
C ARG A 23 14.08 4.00 14.02
N PHE A 24 13.66 2.89 13.39
CA PHE A 24 12.30 2.71 12.89
C PHE A 24 11.27 2.80 14.03
N LEU A 25 11.51 2.15 15.17
CA LEU A 25 10.65 2.23 16.36
C LEU A 25 10.62 3.64 16.96
N GLU A 26 11.76 4.34 17.02
CA GLU A 26 11.82 5.74 17.53
C GLU A 26 10.94 6.68 16.68
N VAL A 27 11.06 6.62 15.34
CA VAL A 27 10.24 7.43 14.44
C VAL A 27 8.76 7.09 14.62
N THR A 28 8.45 5.81 14.82
CA THR A 28 7.08 5.33 15.04
C THR A 28 6.53 5.80 16.38
N ALA A 29 7.29 5.72 17.46
CA ALA A 29 6.87 6.16 18.81
C ALA A 29 6.45 7.65 18.83
N GLY A 30 7.03 8.49 17.99
CA GLY A 30 6.61 9.89 17.85
C GLY A 30 5.26 10.08 17.15
N ALA A 31 4.57 9.04 16.69
CA ALA A 31 3.31 9.18 15.95
C ALA A 31 2.18 9.75 16.80
N GLN A 32 2.06 9.33 18.06
CA GLN A 32 1.08 9.88 19.00
C GLN A 32 1.26 11.38 19.19
N HIS A 33 2.46 11.84 19.45
CA HIS A 33 2.75 13.26 19.65
C HIS A 33 2.39 14.09 18.42
N ARG A 34 2.79 13.65 17.22
CA ARG A 34 2.43 14.33 15.97
C ARG A 34 0.91 14.38 15.76
N PHE A 35 0.21 13.30 16.08
CA PHE A 35 -1.25 13.28 16.03
C PHE A 35 -1.86 14.27 17.02
N GLU A 36 -1.45 14.26 18.29
CA GLU A 36 -1.96 15.16 19.33
C GLU A 36 -1.70 16.65 19.01
N GLN A 37 -0.59 16.97 18.36
CA GLN A 37 -0.27 18.34 17.92
C GLN A 37 -0.93 18.72 16.58
N ALA A 38 -1.69 17.82 15.96
CA ALA A 38 -2.23 17.99 14.60
C ALA A 38 -1.15 18.40 13.57
N ASP A 39 0.11 17.98 13.78
CA ASP A 39 1.23 18.28 12.88
C ASP A 39 1.26 17.31 11.71
N TRP A 40 0.34 17.55 10.76
CA TRP A 40 0.14 16.67 9.61
C TRP A 40 1.30 16.70 8.62
N GLN A 41 2.07 17.79 8.59
CA GLN A 41 3.29 17.87 7.79
C GLN A 41 4.39 16.96 8.38
N ALA A 42 4.58 17.00 9.70
CA ALA A 42 5.52 16.10 10.37
C ALA A 42 5.10 14.62 10.26
N VAL A 43 3.80 14.32 10.21
CA VAL A 43 3.31 12.95 9.90
C VAL A 43 3.79 12.51 8.52
N GLN A 44 3.65 13.34 7.49
CA GLN A 44 4.11 13.02 6.13
C GLN A 44 5.65 12.87 6.06
N GLN A 45 6.38 13.76 6.72
CA GLN A 45 7.84 13.68 6.78
C GLN A 45 8.32 12.40 7.49
N ALA A 46 7.65 12.01 8.58
CA ALA A 46 7.95 10.78 9.29
C ALA A 46 7.69 9.53 8.43
N MET A 47 6.63 9.55 7.61
CA MET A 47 6.36 8.47 6.64
C MET A 47 7.49 8.36 5.61
N LYS A 48 7.86 9.47 4.96
CA LYS A 48 8.99 9.49 4.01
C LYS A 48 10.29 9.01 4.67
N LYS A 49 10.58 9.49 5.87
CA LYS A 49 11.77 9.07 6.64
C LYS A 49 11.78 7.56 6.87
N ARG A 50 10.65 6.93 7.25
CA ARG A 50 10.56 5.48 7.44
C ARG A 50 10.83 4.69 6.15
N ILE A 51 10.35 5.18 5.01
CA ILE A 51 10.57 4.54 3.71
C ILE A 51 12.06 4.50 3.36
N HIS A 52 12.77 5.62 3.54
CA HIS A 52 14.18 5.72 3.18
C HIS A 52 15.14 5.13 4.22
N LEU A 53 14.69 4.99 5.47
CA LEU A 53 15.53 4.56 6.61
C LEU A 53 16.19 3.20 6.37
N TYR A 54 15.46 2.26 5.80
CA TYR A 54 15.95 0.90 5.55
C TYR A 54 17.09 0.90 4.54
N ASP A 55 16.90 1.53 3.39
CA ASP A 55 17.90 1.57 2.31
C ASP A 55 19.14 2.36 2.73
N HIS A 56 18.97 3.41 3.55
CA HIS A 56 20.07 4.15 4.13
C HIS A 56 20.96 3.26 5.03
N HIS A 57 20.35 2.51 5.97
CA HIS A 57 21.11 1.63 6.87
C HIS A 57 21.77 0.46 6.15
N VAL A 58 21.10 -0.13 5.15
CA VAL A 58 21.73 -1.15 4.29
C VAL A 58 22.98 -0.56 3.60
N GLY A 59 22.90 0.70 3.11
CA GLY A 59 24.06 1.40 2.54
C GLY A 59 25.20 1.56 3.54
N LEU A 60 24.90 2.03 4.76
CA LEU A 60 25.90 2.18 5.82
C LEU A 60 26.62 0.87 6.15
N VAL A 61 25.86 -0.24 6.29
CA VAL A 61 26.45 -1.55 6.55
C VAL A 61 27.33 -1.99 5.39
N VAL A 62 26.88 -1.83 4.15
CA VAL A 62 27.68 -2.16 2.97
C VAL A 62 29.01 -1.42 2.94
N GLU A 63 29.02 -0.12 3.23
CA GLU A 63 30.25 0.66 3.30
C GLU A 63 31.16 0.21 4.47
N GLN A 64 30.59 -0.08 5.65
CA GLN A 64 31.35 -0.66 6.76
C GLN A 64 32.01 -1.99 6.38
N LEU A 65 31.28 -2.87 5.69
CA LEU A 65 31.81 -4.17 5.25
C LEU A 65 32.94 -4.02 4.24
N LYS A 66 32.84 -3.05 3.31
CA LYS A 66 33.92 -2.73 2.36
C LYS A 66 35.19 -2.28 3.08
N HIS A 67 35.07 -1.47 4.14
CA HIS A 67 36.21 -1.04 4.95
C HIS A 67 36.84 -2.19 5.76
N ILE A 68 36.02 -3.04 6.40
CA ILE A 68 36.49 -4.19 7.19
C ILE A 68 37.30 -5.18 6.32
N THR A 69 36.98 -5.25 5.04
CA THR A 69 37.57 -6.21 4.12
C THR A 69 38.63 -5.63 3.19
N ASP A 70 39.10 -4.39 3.43
CA ASP A 70 40.04 -3.67 2.56
C ASP A 70 39.60 -3.64 1.09
N GLN A 71 38.30 -3.54 0.82
CA GLN A 71 37.70 -3.57 -0.52
C GLN A 71 37.99 -4.87 -1.32
N ARG A 72 38.43 -5.95 -0.67
CA ARG A 72 38.61 -7.25 -1.34
C ARG A 72 37.25 -7.74 -1.82
N CYS A 73 37.24 -8.30 -3.03
CA CYS A 73 36.04 -8.97 -3.53
C CYS A 73 35.66 -10.13 -2.62
N PHE A 74 34.43 -10.07 -2.08
CA PHE A 74 33.85 -11.21 -1.40
C PHE A 74 33.64 -12.33 -2.45
N ASP A 75 34.19 -13.51 -2.22
CA ASP A 75 33.75 -14.63 -2.99
C ASP A 75 32.42 -15.18 -2.44
N ALA A 76 31.71 -15.87 -3.29
CA ALA A 76 30.39 -16.39 -2.97
C ALA A 76 30.41 -17.46 -1.85
N GLU A 77 31.49 -18.25 -1.75
CA GLU A 77 31.67 -19.25 -0.70
C GLU A 77 31.92 -18.61 0.66
N PHE A 78 32.72 -17.54 0.70
CA PHE A 78 32.94 -16.78 1.92
C PHE A 78 31.62 -16.25 2.52
N LEU A 79 30.74 -15.72 1.70
CA LEU A 79 29.46 -15.21 2.19
C LEU A 79 28.42 -16.29 2.49
N ALA A 80 28.51 -17.47 1.88
CA ALA A 80 27.74 -18.64 2.32
C ALA A 80 28.10 -19.01 3.77
N ARG A 81 29.41 -18.99 4.12
CA ARG A 81 29.87 -19.21 5.51
C ARG A 81 29.43 -18.09 6.46
N VAL A 82 29.46 -16.83 6.00
CA VAL A 82 28.90 -15.70 6.78
C VAL A 82 27.42 -15.89 7.07
N LYS A 83 26.64 -16.35 6.09
CA LYS A 83 25.20 -16.67 6.27
C LYS A 83 25.00 -17.78 7.29
N GLU A 84 25.84 -18.82 7.27
CA GLU A 84 25.79 -19.94 8.24
C GLU A 84 25.99 -19.42 9.67
N ILE A 85 27.02 -18.59 9.88
CA ILE A 85 27.30 -17.94 11.16
C ILE A 85 26.14 -17.02 11.56
N TYR A 86 25.64 -16.20 10.64
CA TYR A 86 24.50 -15.33 10.88
C TYR A 86 23.26 -16.13 11.30
N THR A 87 22.97 -17.24 10.62
CA THR A 87 21.90 -18.17 11.00
C THR A 87 22.07 -18.67 12.43
N GLY A 88 23.30 -18.96 12.86
CA GLY A 88 23.62 -19.36 14.23
C GLY A 88 23.36 -18.27 15.30
N LEU A 89 23.25 -17.00 14.91
CA LEU A 89 22.92 -15.88 15.79
C LEU A 89 21.40 -15.67 15.96
N LEU A 90 20.56 -16.29 15.12
CA LEU A 90 19.13 -16.04 15.05
C LEU A 90 18.22 -16.92 15.95
N PRO A 91 18.62 -18.09 16.50
CA PRO A 91 17.68 -19.01 17.16
C PRO A 91 16.86 -18.38 18.29
N ASP A 92 17.43 -17.48 19.07
CA ASP A 92 16.74 -16.76 20.14
C ASP A 92 16.50 -15.28 19.82
N TYR A 93 16.77 -14.87 18.59
CA TYR A 93 16.61 -13.47 18.20
C TYR A 93 15.13 -13.14 17.92
N PRO A 94 14.55 -12.15 18.63
CA PRO A 94 13.09 -11.91 18.60
C PRO A 94 12.53 -11.50 17.23
N ARG A 95 13.35 -10.89 16.37
CA ARG A 95 12.97 -10.34 15.05
C ARG A 95 13.74 -11.04 13.92
N PHE A 96 14.01 -12.33 14.07
CA PHE A 96 14.86 -13.08 13.14
C PHE A 96 14.38 -13.00 11.69
N GLU A 97 13.07 -13.00 11.46
CA GLU A 97 12.47 -12.98 10.13
C GLU A 97 12.79 -11.68 9.37
N ILE A 98 12.79 -10.54 10.06
CA ILE A 98 13.16 -9.25 9.45
C ILE A 98 14.67 -9.12 9.32
N ALA A 99 15.43 -9.67 10.29
CA ALA A 99 16.88 -9.72 10.24
C ALA A 99 17.38 -10.53 9.03
N GLU A 100 16.73 -11.67 8.70
CA GLU A 100 16.98 -12.41 7.46
C GLU A 100 16.80 -11.55 6.20
N SER A 101 15.72 -10.77 6.16
CA SER A 101 15.46 -9.86 5.03
C SER A 101 16.49 -8.74 4.93
N PHE A 102 16.97 -8.25 6.08
CA PHE A 102 18.05 -7.26 6.11
C PHE A 102 19.37 -7.82 5.60
N PHE A 103 19.73 -9.04 6.03
CA PHE A 103 20.89 -9.77 5.49
C PHE A 103 20.80 -9.89 3.97
N ASN A 104 19.66 -10.35 3.44
CA ASN A 104 19.44 -10.46 2.00
C ASN A 104 19.65 -9.11 1.28
N SER A 105 19.19 -8.01 1.86
CA SER A 105 19.33 -6.68 1.26
C SER A 105 20.80 -6.23 1.22
N VAL A 106 21.57 -6.51 2.27
CA VAL A 106 23.02 -6.24 2.31
C VAL A 106 23.74 -7.07 1.25
N TYR A 107 23.44 -8.38 1.19
CA TYR A 107 23.99 -9.28 0.19
C TYR A 107 23.70 -8.79 -1.23
N CYS A 108 22.43 -8.55 -1.56
CA CYS A 108 22.01 -8.10 -2.88
C CYS A 108 22.73 -6.80 -3.31
N ARG A 109 22.94 -5.87 -2.38
CA ARG A 109 23.66 -4.62 -2.68
C ARG A 109 25.15 -4.82 -2.89
N LEU A 110 25.79 -5.73 -2.15
CA LEU A 110 27.21 -6.10 -2.34
C LEU A 110 27.45 -6.74 -3.71
N PHE A 111 26.57 -7.62 -4.15
CA PHE A 111 26.69 -8.37 -5.42
C PHE A 111 25.92 -7.76 -6.58
N LYS A 112 25.40 -6.53 -6.45
CA LYS A 112 24.60 -5.88 -7.49
C LYS A 112 23.48 -6.79 -8.03
N HIS A 113 22.79 -7.47 -7.12
CA HIS A 113 21.70 -8.40 -7.41
C HIS A 113 22.09 -9.57 -8.35
N ARG A 114 23.32 -10.03 -8.29
CA ARG A 114 23.80 -11.22 -9.02
C ARG A 114 24.01 -12.40 -8.07
N ASP A 115 24.02 -13.60 -8.63
CA ASP A 115 24.32 -14.85 -7.90
C ASP A 115 23.39 -15.11 -6.70
N LEU A 116 22.09 -14.95 -6.94
CA LEU A 116 21.02 -15.04 -5.92
C LEU A 116 20.57 -16.49 -5.73
N THR A 117 21.35 -17.26 -4.99
CA THR A 117 21.06 -18.69 -4.71
C THR A 117 20.65 -18.90 -3.25
N ALA A 118 19.91 -19.99 -2.98
CA ALA A 118 19.35 -20.28 -1.67
C ALA A 118 20.41 -20.61 -0.59
N ASP A 119 21.61 -21.05 -1.00
CA ASP A 119 22.74 -21.24 -0.10
C ASP A 119 23.32 -19.93 0.42
N LYS A 120 23.16 -18.84 -0.32
CA LYS A 120 23.71 -17.50 -0.01
C LYS A 120 22.69 -16.53 0.59
N LEU A 121 21.41 -16.75 0.32
CA LEU A 121 20.30 -15.89 0.76
C LEU A 121 19.28 -16.67 1.59
N PHE A 122 18.56 -15.96 2.46
CA PHE A 122 17.37 -16.49 3.11
C PHE A 122 16.18 -16.44 2.15
N VAL A 123 16.23 -17.25 1.08
CA VAL A 123 15.10 -17.45 0.16
C VAL A 123 13.91 -18.03 0.93
N PHE A 124 14.18 -19.02 1.79
CA PHE A 124 13.24 -19.53 2.78
C PHE A 124 13.70 -19.14 4.18
N SER A 125 12.76 -19.06 5.12
CA SER A 125 13.10 -18.76 6.50
C SER A 125 13.96 -19.86 7.13
N SER A 126 14.95 -19.48 7.92
CA SER A 126 15.76 -20.43 8.70
C SER A 126 14.97 -21.11 9.83
N GLN A 127 13.81 -20.55 10.22
CA GLN A 127 12.98 -21.04 11.31
C GLN A 127 11.48 -21.09 10.92
N PRO A 128 11.10 -21.94 9.93
CA PRO A 128 9.75 -21.93 9.37
C PRO A 128 8.65 -22.35 10.35
N GLN A 129 9.02 -23.08 11.42
CA GLN A 129 8.06 -23.60 12.42
C GLN A 129 8.11 -22.83 13.74
N ARG A 130 8.86 -21.73 13.83
CA ARG A 130 8.95 -21.00 15.09
C ARG A 130 7.60 -20.39 15.44
N ARG A 131 7.02 -20.84 16.55
CA ARG A 131 5.92 -20.17 17.23
C ARG A 131 6.50 -19.30 18.34
N PHE A 132 6.01 -18.07 18.50
CA PHE A 132 6.42 -17.22 19.62
C PHE A 132 6.01 -17.88 20.93
N ARG A 133 6.99 -18.44 21.64
CA ARG A 133 6.74 -19.15 22.91
C ARG A 133 6.37 -18.19 24.02
N GLU A 134 6.92 -16.97 23.98
CA GLU A 134 6.61 -15.92 24.98
C GLU A 134 6.59 -14.56 24.32
N ILE A 135 5.49 -13.84 24.48
CA ILE A 135 5.37 -12.42 24.16
C ILE A 135 5.61 -11.69 25.48
N PRO A 136 6.70 -10.89 25.62
CA PRO A 136 7.10 -10.27 26.89
C PRO A 136 6.03 -9.33 27.47
N ARG A 137 5.16 -8.80 26.61
CA ARG A 137 3.97 -8.02 26.95
C ARG A 137 2.80 -8.49 26.08
N PRO A 138 1.60 -8.66 26.65
CA PRO A 138 0.43 -8.96 25.83
C PRO A 138 0.22 -7.87 24.80
N LEU A 139 -0.09 -8.27 23.55
CA LEU A 139 -0.34 -7.32 22.46
C LEU A 139 -1.67 -6.58 22.61
N ALA A 140 -2.60 -7.16 23.36
CA ALA A 140 -3.96 -6.67 23.54
C ALA A 140 -4.47 -6.99 24.94
N ARG A 141 -5.49 -6.25 25.34
CA ARG A 141 -6.23 -6.46 26.60
C ARG A 141 -7.64 -6.97 26.29
N ASP A 142 -8.14 -7.85 27.15
CA ASP A 142 -9.48 -8.41 27.05
C ASP A 142 -10.47 -7.61 27.92
N PHE A 143 -11.63 -7.31 27.34
CA PHE A 143 -12.73 -6.62 27.98
C PHE A 143 -14.04 -7.41 27.73
N ALA A 144 -14.91 -7.43 28.74
CA ALA A 144 -16.24 -8.02 28.65
C ALA A 144 -17.29 -7.01 29.11
N PRO A 145 -18.42 -6.88 28.38
CA PRO A 145 -19.47 -5.92 28.70
C PRO A 145 -20.12 -6.16 30.08
N LYS A 146 -20.21 -7.42 30.54
CA LYS A 146 -20.86 -7.80 31.81
C LYS A 146 -22.27 -7.18 31.96
N GLY A 147 -23.00 -7.13 30.86
CA GLY A 147 -24.35 -6.56 30.80
C GLY A 147 -24.43 -5.07 30.47
N ASP A 148 -23.33 -4.33 30.51
CA ASP A 148 -23.27 -2.90 30.20
C ASP A 148 -22.15 -2.59 29.20
N LEU A 149 -22.51 -2.63 27.91
CA LEU A 149 -21.58 -2.36 26.81
C LEU A 149 -21.09 -0.90 26.82
N SER A 150 -21.97 0.06 27.11
CA SER A 150 -21.63 1.48 27.14
C SER A 150 -20.58 1.75 28.23
N ARG A 151 -20.76 1.19 29.41
CA ARG A 151 -19.80 1.33 30.50
C ARG A 151 -18.44 0.71 30.16
N MET A 152 -18.43 -0.46 29.52
CA MET A 152 -17.18 -1.08 29.05
C MET A 152 -16.47 -0.19 28.03
N LEU A 153 -17.19 0.33 27.02
CA LEU A 153 -16.63 1.23 26.01
C LEU A 153 -16.12 2.53 26.64
N GLN A 154 -16.85 3.10 27.60
CA GLN A 154 -16.39 4.27 28.37
C GLN A 154 -15.06 3.99 29.05
N ALA A 155 -14.90 2.83 29.71
CA ALA A 155 -13.65 2.45 30.36
C ALA A 155 -12.51 2.28 29.35
N VAL A 156 -12.75 1.60 28.22
CA VAL A 156 -11.76 1.41 27.15
C VAL A 156 -11.28 2.74 26.58
N LEU A 157 -12.21 3.62 26.20
CA LEU A 157 -11.90 4.87 25.52
C LEU A 157 -11.28 5.92 26.45
N SER A 158 -11.67 5.94 27.72
CA SER A 158 -11.07 6.83 28.72
C SER A 158 -9.65 6.41 29.15
N ASP A 159 -9.27 5.15 28.93
CA ASP A 159 -7.95 4.62 29.25
C ASP A 159 -6.96 4.70 28.08
N LEU A 160 -7.38 5.27 26.95
CA LEU A 160 -6.47 5.50 25.82
C LEU A 160 -5.39 6.51 26.20
N PRO A 161 -4.15 6.33 25.70
CA PRO A 161 -3.01 7.20 26.07
C PRO A 161 -3.08 8.60 25.41
N LEU A 162 -4.25 9.01 24.89
CA LEU A 162 -4.46 10.29 24.24
C LEU A 162 -4.72 11.39 25.27
N ARG A 163 -4.03 12.52 25.14
CA ARG A 163 -4.07 13.64 26.11
C ARG A 163 -5.08 14.74 25.75
N LEU A 164 -5.72 14.62 24.59
CA LEU A 164 -6.67 15.61 24.13
C LEU A 164 -8.08 15.35 24.69
N PRO A 165 -8.90 16.39 24.90
CA PRO A 165 -10.28 16.23 25.33
C PRO A 165 -11.13 15.57 24.24
N TRP A 166 -12.12 14.81 24.65
CA TRP A 166 -13.17 14.33 23.77
C TRP A 166 -14.20 15.43 23.51
N GLU A 167 -14.68 15.56 22.27
CA GLU A 167 -15.75 16.48 21.91
C GLU A 167 -17.06 16.10 22.66
N ASN A 168 -17.47 14.84 22.52
CA ASN A 168 -18.62 14.28 23.23
C ASN A 168 -18.50 12.75 23.29
N LEU A 169 -17.74 12.24 24.24
CA LEU A 169 -17.51 10.80 24.38
C LEU A 169 -18.79 9.98 24.62
N PRO A 170 -19.77 10.41 25.45
CA PRO A 170 -21.03 9.70 25.60
C PRO A 170 -21.79 9.55 24.27
N ARG A 171 -21.91 10.61 23.49
CA ARG A 171 -22.54 10.57 22.15
C ARG A 171 -21.85 9.55 21.24
N ASP A 172 -20.52 9.56 21.20
CA ASP A 172 -19.74 8.67 20.35
C ASP A 172 -19.93 7.21 20.77
N ILE A 173 -20.01 6.94 22.07
CA ILE A 173 -20.33 5.61 22.61
C ILE A 173 -21.74 5.16 22.19
N ASP A 174 -22.73 6.04 22.26
CA ASP A 174 -24.09 5.72 21.81
C ASP A 174 -24.13 5.38 20.32
N TYR A 175 -23.35 6.07 19.50
CA TYR A 175 -23.21 5.76 18.07
C TYR A 175 -22.54 4.39 17.84
N ILE A 176 -21.49 4.06 18.60
CA ILE A 176 -20.82 2.75 18.52
C ILE A 176 -21.78 1.65 18.91
N VAL A 177 -22.49 1.80 20.04
CA VAL A 177 -23.48 0.81 20.52
C VAL A 177 -24.58 0.62 19.47
N SER A 178 -25.12 1.72 18.94
CA SER A 178 -26.15 1.68 17.88
C SER A 178 -25.63 0.96 16.64
N ALA A 179 -24.39 1.23 16.21
CA ALA A 179 -23.80 0.56 15.05
C ALA A 179 -23.60 -0.95 15.29
N LEU A 180 -23.19 -1.36 16.48
CA LEU A 180 -23.03 -2.75 16.85
C LEU A 180 -24.40 -3.47 16.89
N LEU A 181 -25.44 -2.85 17.45
CA LEU A 181 -26.79 -3.41 17.53
C LEU A 181 -27.49 -3.53 16.17
N GLN A 182 -27.05 -2.80 15.16
CA GLN A 182 -27.53 -2.99 13.78
C GLN A 182 -27.04 -4.33 13.16
N ILE A 183 -25.95 -4.88 13.68
CA ILE A 183 -25.28 -6.06 13.12
C ILE A 183 -25.42 -7.28 14.04
N PHE A 184 -25.34 -7.07 15.34
CA PHE A 184 -25.34 -8.11 16.36
C PHE A 184 -26.51 -7.93 17.32
N THR A 185 -27.05 -9.03 17.83
CA THR A 185 -28.11 -8.98 18.85
C THR A 185 -27.56 -8.57 20.22
N GLN A 186 -28.43 -8.04 21.07
CA GLN A 186 -28.08 -7.70 22.46
C GLN A 186 -27.52 -8.91 23.23
N ALA A 187 -28.07 -10.11 23.00
CA ALA A 187 -27.60 -11.33 23.62
C ALA A 187 -26.16 -11.67 23.22
N GLN A 188 -25.85 -11.59 21.91
CA GLN A 188 -24.49 -11.80 21.41
C GLN A 188 -23.51 -10.80 22.02
N LEU A 189 -23.89 -9.53 22.08
CA LEU A 189 -23.02 -8.47 22.64
C LEU A 189 -22.82 -8.60 24.14
N SER A 190 -23.82 -9.10 24.91
CA SER A 190 -23.68 -9.30 26.35
C SER A 190 -22.67 -10.39 26.72
N GLU A 191 -22.51 -11.40 25.87
CA GLU A 191 -21.54 -12.50 26.01
C GLU A 191 -20.22 -12.26 25.29
N ALA A 192 -20.12 -11.15 24.57
CA ALA A 192 -18.98 -10.82 23.75
C ALA A 192 -17.70 -10.64 24.56
N ARG A 193 -16.56 -10.92 23.92
CA ARG A 193 -15.23 -10.53 24.41
C ARG A 193 -14.59 -9.58 23.41
N PHE A 194 -14.23 -8.40 23.87
CA PHE A 194 -13.47 -7.42 23.12
C PHE A 194 -12.00 -7.56 23.47
N GLN A 195 -11.16 -7.83 22.48
CA GLN A 195 -9.71 -7.86 22.62
C GLN A 195 -9.14 -6.65 21.91
N ILE A 196 -8.68 -5.66 22.65
CA ILE A 196 -8.23 -4.36 22.14
C ILE A 196 -6.72 -4.29 22.14
N ALA A 197 -6.11 -3.95 21.00
CA ALA A 197 -4.66 -3.75 20.91
C ALA A 197 -4.19 -2.67 21.89
N ASN A 198 -3.04 -2.90 22.55
CA ASN A 198 -2.46 -1.94 23.49
C ASN A 198 -1.94 -0.68 22.79
N GLU A 199 -1.53 -0.81 21.54
CA GLU A 199 -0.99 0.28 20.74
C GLU A 199 -2.03 0.82 19.77
N LEU A 200 -2.13 2.14 19.65
CA LEU A 200 -2.90 2.80 18.60
C LEU A 200 -2.15 2.76 17.28
N PHE A 201 -2.92 2.66 16.21
CA PHE A 201 -2.41 2.63 14.85
C PHE A 201 -2.63 4.00 14.21
N TYR A 202 -1.55 4.72 13.87
CA TYR A 202 -1.64 6.07 13.31
C TYR A 202 -1.46 6.03 11.80
N ARG A 203 -2.35 6.73 11.09
CA ARG A 203 -2.23 6.92 9.64
C ARG A 203 -2.96 8.19 9.21
N ASN A 204 -2.31 8.99 8.39
CA ASN A 204 -2.84 10.30 7.98
C ASN A 204 -3.20 11.17 9.19
N LYS A 205 -4.45 11.64 9.25
CA LYS A 205 -5.01 12.46 10.32
C LYS A 205 -5.82 11.65 11.34
N ALA A 206 -5.64 10.33 11.40
CA ALA A 206 -6.40 9.46 12.28
C ALA A 206 -5.50 8.63 13.18
N ALA A 207 -5.92 8.48 14.44
CA ALA A 207 -5.54 7.38 15.30
C ALA A 207 -6.62 6.30 15.24
N TRP A 208 -6.21 5.03 15.21
CA TRP A 208 -7.14 3.91 15.11
C TRP A 208 -7.01 3.02 16.34
N LEU A 209 -8.12 2.84 17.05
CA LEU A 209 -8.26 1.73 17.97
C LEU A 209 -8.55 0.48 17.15
N VAL A 210 -7.69 -0.53 17.28
CA VAL A 210 -7.80 -1.80 16.57
C VAL A 210 -8.08 -2.89 17.57
N GLY A 211 -9.15 -3.66 17.33
CA GLY A 211 -9.56 -4.73 18.21
C GLY A 211 -10.23 -5.87 17.49
N LYS A 212 -10.58 -6.89 18.26
CA LYS A 212 -11.35 -8.06 17.88
C LYS A 212 -12.58 -8.14 18.73
N LEU A 213 -13.72 -8.40 18.11
CA LEU A 213 -14.96 -8.77 18.75
C LEU A 213 -15.11 -10.29 18.61
N ARG A 214 -15.01 -11.01 19.70
CA ARG A 214 -15.17 -12.47 19.76
C ARG A 214 -16.57 -12.80 20.21
N LEU A 215 -17.31 -13.48 19.38
CA LEU A 215 -18.65 -14.02 19.60
C LEU A 215 -18.62 -15.55 19.48
N ALA A 216 -19.71 -16.22 19.83
CA ALA A 216 -19.82 -17.67 19.73
C ALA A 216 -19.66 -18.18 18.28
N ASP A 217 -20.09 -17.40 17.29
CA ASP A 217 -20.08 -17.71 15.85
C ASP A 217 -18.80 -17.26 15.13
N GLY A 218 -17.90 -16.52 15.79
CA GLY A 218 -16.65 -16.12 15.16
C GLY A 218 -15.94 -14.91 15.73
N VAL A 219 -14.89 -14.52 15.00
CA VAL A 219 -14.08 -13.32 15.32
C VAL A 219 -14.31 -12.27 14.26
N TYR A 220 -14.66 -11.09 14.73
CA TYR A 220 -14.95 -9.91 13.91
C TYR A 220 -13.94 -8.79 14.19
N PRO A 221 -13.59 -7.98 13.20
CA PRO A 221 -12.86 -6.73 13.45
C PRO A 221 -13.67 -5.80 14.36
N PHE A 222 -12.96 -5.01 15.16
CA PHE A 222 -13.52 -3.87 15.88
C PHE A 222 -12.57 -2.70 15.69
N LEU A 223 -12.86 -1.83 14.73
CA LEU A 223 -11.99 -0.73 14.33
C LEU A 223 -12.71 0.61 14.54
N LEU A 224 -12.11 1.48 15.34
CA LEU A 224 -12.62 2.82 15.60
C LEU A 224 -11.58 3.86 15.17
N PRO A 225 -11.85 4.64 14.10
CA PRO A 225 -11.02 5.79 13.76
C PRO A 225 -11.34 6.97 14.70
N ILE A 226 -10.29 7.56 15.24
CA ILE A 226 -10.33 8.73 16.13
C ILE A 226 -9.75 9.90 15.35
N HIS A 227 -10.48 10.97 15.24
CA HIS A 227 -10.12 12.19 14.51
C HIS A 227 -10.13 13.41 15.42
N HIS A 228 -9.56 14.51 14.91
CA HIS A 228 -9.70 15.83 15.48
C HIS A 228 -10.87 16.58 14.85
N ASN A 229 -11.64 17.29 15.63
CA ASN A 229 -12.54 18.33 15.13
C ASN A 229 -11.76 19.65 14.90
N GLU A 230 -12.45 20.69 14.42
CA GLU A 230 -11.84 22.00 14.16
C GLU A 230 -11.27 22.69 15.42
N ALA A 231 -11.81 22.38 16.59
CA ALA A 231 -11.32 22.87 17.88
C ALA A 231 -10.19 22.03 18.48
N GLY A 232 -9.75 20.96 17.80
CA GLY A 232 -8.71 20.05 18.26
C GLY A 232 -9.18 18.99 19.26
N ALA A 233 -10.50 18.89 19.52
CA ALA A 233 -11.05 17.83 20.36
C ALA A 233 -11.23 16.53 19.58
N LEU A 234 -11.15 15.39 20.28
CA LEU A 234 -11.26 14.06 19.68
C LEU A 234 -12.70 13.65 19.46
N PHE A 235 -12.96 12.94 18.36
CA PHE A 235 -14.23 12.26 18.12
C PHE A 235 -14.03 10.96 17.37
N ILE A 236 -14.99 10.03 17.50
CA ILE A 236 -15.00 8.77 16.77
C ILE A 236 -15.94 8.91 15.57
N ASP A 237 -15.44 8.64 14.37
CA ASP A 237 -16.15 8.91 13.14
C ASP A 237 -17.00 7.73 12.63
N THR A 238 -16.64 6.49 12.97
CA THR A 238 -17.36 5.27 12.61
C THR A 238 -16.96 4.07 13.45
N CYS A 239 -17.70 2.97 13.34
CA CYS A 239 -17.36 1.66 13.89
C CYS A 239 -17.40 0.62 12.76
N LEU A 240 -16.25 0.00 12.46
CA LEU A 240 -16.12 -0.98 11.39
C LEU A 240 -15.93 -2.38 11.99
N THR A 241 -16.80 -3.32 11.62
CA THR A 241 -16.80 -4.70 12.11
C THR A 241 -16.77 -5.74 11.01
N SER A 242 -16.85 -5.31 9.74
CA SER A 242 -16.74 -6.19 8.59
C SER A 242 -15.28 -6.49 8.24
N LYS A 243 -14.98 -7.77 7.94
CA LYS A 243 -13.65 -8.19 7.44
C LYS A 243 -13.29 -7.52 6.11
N ALA A 244 -14.27 -7.21 5.27
CA ALA A 244 -14.07 -6.50 4.01
C ALA A 244 -13.62 -5.06 4.26
N GLU A 245 -14.32 -4.33 5.14
CA GLU A 245 -13.97 -2.95 5.54
C GLU A 245 -12.59 -2.90 6.21
N ALA A 246 -12.33 -3.80 7.16
CA ALA A 246 -11.02 -3.91 7.77
C ALA A 246 -9.92 -4.19 6.74
N SER A 247 -10.19 -5.05 5.75
CA SER A 247 -9.26 -5.32 4.65
C SER A 247 -9.00 -4.08 3.79
N ILE A 248 -9.98 -3.21 3.58
CA ILE A 248 -9.79 -1.91 2.90
C ILE A 248 -8.94 -0.98 3.76
N VAL A 249 -9.22 -0.88 5.06
CA VAL A 249 -8.44 -0.06 6.00
C VAL A 249 -6.98 -0.51 6.05
N PHE A 250 -6.71 -1.81 6.10
CA PHE A 250 -5.37 -2.39 6.00
C PHE A 250 -4.96 -2.65 4.54
N GLY A 251 -5.43 -1.82 3.61
CA GLY A 251 -5.27 -2.02 2.16
C GLY A 251 -3.85 -1.86 1.64
N PHE A 252 -3.71 -2.17 0.37
CA PHE A 252 -2.46 -2.32 -0.38
C PHE A 252 -1.67 -1.05 -0.63
N ALA A 253 -2.03 0.05 -0.10
CA ALA A 253 -1.32 1.27 -0.37
C ALA A 253 -0.10 1.41 0.51
N ARG A 254 0.89 2.11 0.05
CA ARG A 254 2.07 2.51 0.82
C ARG A 254 1.77 3.45 1.98
N SER A 255 0.51 3.74 2.23
CA SER A 255 0.03 4.43 3.43
C SER A 255 0.00 3.45 4.60
N TYR A 256 1.18 3.10 5.10
CA TYR A 256 1.33 2.17 6.22
C TYR A 256 0.91 2.77 7.54
N PHE A 257 0.42 1.91 8.43
CA PHE A 257 0.24 2.33 9.81
C PHE A 257 1.57 2.59 10.52
N MET A 258 1.62 3.65 11.28
CA MET A 258 2.61 3.84 12.33
C MET A 258 2.05 3.19 13.60
N VAL A 259 2.46 1.96 13.87
CA VAL A 259 2.15 1.22 15.09
C VAL A 259 3.44 0.74 15.73
N TYR A 260 3.57 0.93 17.04
CA TYR A 260 4.74 0.48 17.78
C TYR A 260 4.73 -1.03 17.90
N ALA A 261 5.55 -1.71 17.12
CA ALA A 261 5.59 -3.16 17.01
C ALA A 261 7.02 -3.69 17.28
N PRO A 262 7.42 -3.83 18.55
CA PRO A 262 8.73 -4.38 18.89
C PRO A 262 8.89 -5.85 18.46
N LEU A 263 7.77 -6.58 18.32
CA LEU A 263 7.68 -7.95 17.80
C LEU A 263 6.66 -8.01 16.65
N PRO A 264 7.06 -7.60 15.44
CA PRO A 264 6.11 -7.44 14.33
C PRO A 264 5.44 -8.75 13.91
N ALA A 265 6.13 -9.89 13.96
CA ALA A 265 5.53 -11.17 13.63
C ALA A 265 4.38 -11.56 14.58
N ALA A 266 4.49 -11.25 15.86
CA ALA A 266 3.41 -11.47 16.82
C ALA A 266 2.19 -10.59 16.51
N LEU A 267 2.40 -9.34 16.13
CA LEU A 267 1.34 -8.43 15.72
C LEU A 267 0.67 -8.89 14.41
N VAL A 268 1.46 -9.33 13.43
CA VAL A 268 0.97 -9.89 12.16
C VAL A 268 0.09 -11.12 12.41
N GLU A 269 0.53 -12.05 13.26
CA GLU A 269 -0.26 -13.23 13.61
C GLU A 269 -1.56 -12.85 14.32
N TRP A 270 -1.50 -11.87 15.22
CA TRP A 270 -2.68 -11.36 15.90
C TRP A 270 -3.66 -10.71 14.91
N LEU A 271 -3.20 -9.90 13.94
CA LEU A 271 -4.05 -9.27 12.92
C LEU A 271 -4.68 -10.28 11.96
N ARG A 272 -4.03 -11.41 11.70
CA ARG A 272 -4.51 -12.43 10.74
C ARG A 272 -5.91 -12.95 11.05
N GLU A 273 -6.29 -13.04 12.34
CA GLU A 273 -7.62 -13.51 12.73
C GLU A 273 -8.74 -12.59 12.22
N ILE A 274 -8.53 -11.29 12.17
CA ILE A 274 -9.52 -10.31 11.66
C ILE A 274 -9.33 -9.97 10.18
N LEU A 275 -8.20 -10.34 9.61
CA LEU A 275 -7.82 -10.07 8.21
C LEU A 275 -7.45 -11.36 7.47
N PRO A 276 -8.32 -12.40 7.49
CA PRO A 276 -7.97 -13.73 6.95
C PRO A 276 -7.75 -13.72 5.44
N SER A 277 -8.25 -12.72 4.75
CA SER A 277 -8.08 -12.54 3.31
C SER A 277 -6.75 -11.89 2.92
N LYS A 278 -5.95 -11.43 3.90
CA LYS A 278 -4.63 -10.84 3.65
C LYS A 278 -3.53 -11.86 3.84
N SER A 279 -2.57 -11.83 2.92
CA SER A 279 -1.37 -12.65 3.05
C SER A 279 -0.44 -12.11 4.16
N THR A 280 0.50 -12.94 4.58
CA THR A 280 1.53 -12.54 5.54
C THR A 280 2.31 -11.33 5.03
N ALA A 281 2.65 -11.33 3.76
CA ALA A 281 3.33 -10.23 3.09
C ALA A 281 2.58 -8.90 3.23
N GLU A 282 1.27 -8.92 2.96
CA GLU A 282 0.40 -7.74 3.04
C GLU A 282 0.28 -7.20 4.46
N LEU A 283 0.22 -8.07 5.46
CA LEU A 283 0.14 -7.66 6.87
C LEU A 283 1.45 -7.00 7.35
N TYR A 284 2.61 -7.56 6.98
CA TYR A 284 3.89 -6.91 7.26
C TYR A 284 4.00 -5.54 6.58
N MET A 285 3.54 -5.44 5.32
CA MET A 285 3.50 -4.14 4.63
C MET A 285 2.58 -3.15 5.32
N ALA A 286 1.38 -3.57 5.76
CA ALA A 286 0.42 -2.69 6.43
C ALA A 286 0.95 -2.06 7.73
N ILE A 287 1.89 -2.69 8.43
CA ILE A 287 2.54 -2.16 9.64
C ILE A 287 3.90 -1.50 9.38
N GLY A 288 4.28 -1.34 8.10
CA GLY A 288 5.48 -0.62 7.68
C GLY A 288 6.75 -1.47 7.51
N CYS A 289 6.68 -2.78 7.67
CA CYS A 289 7.80 -3.72 7.43
C CYS A 289 7.89 -4.11 5.94
N GLN A 290 7.96 -3.11 5.05
CA GLN A 290 7.81 -3.26 3.61
C GLN A 290 8.82 -4.23 2.98
N LYS A 291 10.10 -4.14 3.32
CA LYS A 291 11.14 -4.97 2.72
C LYS A 291 10.98 -6.44 3.12
N HIS A 292 10.55 -6.71 4.35
CA HIS A 292 10.20 -8.07 4.76
C HIS A 292 8.91 -8.55 4.08
N GLY A 293 7.90 -7.68 3.96
CA GLY A 293 6.70 -7.99 3.18
C GLY A 293 7.04 -8.36 1.72
N LYS A 294 8.00 -7.69 1.08
CA LYS A 294 8.51 -8.07 -0.25
C LYS A 294 9.16 -9.47 -0.23
N THR A 295 9.95 -9.79 0.80
CA THR A 295 10.55 -11.13 0.97
C THR A 295 9.45 -12.19 1.09
N GLU A 296 8.42 -11.95 1.90
CA GLU A 296 7.28 -12.86 2.03
C GLU A 296 6.48 -13.00 0.72
N SER A 297 6.26 -11.91 -0.02
CA SER A 297 5.63 -11.98 -1.37
C SER A 297 6.43 -12.86 -2.33
N TYR A 298 7.76 -12.79 -2.29
CA TYR A 298 8.60 -13.66 -3.12
C TYR A 298 8.53 -15.12 -2.67
N ARG A 299 8.46 -15.39 -1.37
CA ARG A 299 8.23 -16.74 -0.82
C ARG A 299 6.87 -17.31 -1.22
N GLU A 300 5.81 -16.47 -1.19
CA GLU A 300 4.48 -16.84 -1.68
C GLU A 300 4.54 -17.22 -3.18
N TYR A 301 5.22 -16.40 -3.99
CA TYR A 301 5.45 -16.69 -5.41
C TYR A 301 6.18 -18.00 -5.64
N LEU A 302 7.29 -18.24 -4.96
CA LEU A 302 8.05 -19.48 -5.10
C LEU A 302 7.22 -20.70 -4.69
N THR A 303 6.47 -20.61 -3.60
CA THR A 303 5.57 -21.68 -3.14
C THR A 303 4.53 -22.00 -4.21
N PHE A 304 3.91 -20.99 -4.79
CA PHE A 304 2.93 -21.16 -5.88
C PHE A 304 3.57 -21.84 -7.10
N VAL A 305 4.72 -21.35 -7.55
CA VAL A 305 5.43 -21.93 -8.71
C VAL A 305 5.84 -23.39 -8.47
N HIS A 306 6.28 -23.75 -7.28
CA HIS A 306 6.62 -25.14 -6.95
C HIS A 306 5.40 -26.07 -6.89
N GLN A 307 4.22 -25.55 -6.52
CA GLN A 307 2.98 -26.33 -6.40
C GLN A 307 2.13 -26.35 -7.67
N SER A 308 2.43 -25.49 -8.64
CA SER A 308 1.70 -25.32 -9.88
C SER A 308 2.54 -25.71 -11.09
N SER A 309 1.91 -26.23 -12.14
CA SER A 309 2.51 -26.44 -13.46
C SER A 309 2.16 -25.33 -14.46
N GLU A 310 1.50 -24.26 -14.01
CA GLU A 310 1.08 -23.16 -14.88
C GLU A 310 2.26 -22.46 -15.56
N GLN A 311 2.03 -22.01 -16.79
CA GLN A 311 2.96 -21.13 -17.50
C GLN A 311 2.57 -19.69 -17.34
N PHE A 312 3.57 -18.82 -17.36
CA PHE A 312 3.36 -17.38 -17.53
C PHE A 312 2.77 -17.10 -18.92
N ILE A 313 1.73 -16.31 -18.94
CA ILE A 313 1.01 -15.88 -20.14
C ILE A 313 0.91 -14.36 -20.19
N ILE A 314 0.71 -13.81 -21.37
CA ILE A 314 0.37 -12.39 -21.52
C ILE A 314 -0.90 -12.11 -20.70
N ALA A 315 -0.88 -11.05 -19.89
CA ALA A 315 -2.04 -10.70 -19.09
C ALA A 315 -3.24 -10.37 -19.98
N PRO A 316 -4.45 -10.86 -19.65
CA PRO A 316 -5.66 -10.51 -20.40
C PRO A 316 -5.95 -9.01 -20.33
N GLY A 317 -6.50 -8.44 -21.40
CA GLY A 317 -6.89 -7.04 -21.49
C GLY A 317 -6.19 -6.27 -22.62
N VAL A 318 -6.28 -4.95 -22.56
CA VAL A 318 -5.65 -4.07 -23.54
C VAL A 318 -4.14 -4.04 -23.34
N LYS A 319 -3.37 -4.30 -24.39
CA LYS A 319 -1.90 -4.22 -24.31
C LYS A 319 -1.45 -2.79 -23.99
N GLY A 320 -0.61 -2.66 -22.97
CA GLY A 320 -0.01 -1.38 -22.58
C GLY A 320 0.95 -0.84 -23.66
N MET A 321 0.99 0.46 -23.82
CA MET A 321 1.91 1.14 -24.76
C MET A 321 3.33 1.25 -24.19
N VAL A 322 3.45 1.33 -22.88
CA VAL A 322 4.71 1.54 -22.12
C VAL A 322 5.16 0.27 -21.40
N MET A 323 4.21 -0.52 -20.90
CA MET A 323 4.49 -1.75 -20.14
C MET A 323 4.07 -3.01 -20.89
N LEU A 324 4.91 -4.04 -20.82
CA LEU A 324 4.52 -5.41 -21.10
C LEU A 324 4.04 -6.04 -19.79
N VAL A 325 2.82 -6.60 -19.81
CA VAL A 325 2.18 -7.17 -18.62
C VAL A 325 1.92 -8.64 -18.84
N PHE A 326 2.34 -9.47 -17.88
CA PHE A 326 2.11 -10.92 -17.91
C PHE A 326 1.72 -11.44 -16.53
N THR A 327 1.22 -12.67 -16.47
CA THR A 327 0.68 -13.26 -15.23
C THR A 327 0.73 -14.79 -15.28
N LEU A 328 0.49 -15.42 -14.13
CA LEU A 328 0.07 -16.81 -14.00
C LEU A 328 -1.46 -16.84 -13.78
N ALA A 329 -2.19 -17.72 -14.44
CA ALA A 329 -3.66 -17.67 -14.49
C ALA A 329 -4.31 -17.70 -13.10
N SER A 330 -3.82 -18.56 -12.19
CA SER A 330 -4.36 -18.72 -10.83
C SER A 330 -3.60 -17.92 -9.75
N PHE A 331 -2.49 -17.27 -10.09
CA PHE A 331 -1.76 -16.41 -9.16
C PHE A 331 -2.31 -14.98 -9.20
N ASP A 332 -2.59 -14.39 -8.07
CA ASP A 332 -3.28 -13.10 -7.96
C ASP A 332 -2.33 -11.88 -8.14
N ARG A 333 -1.27 -12.05 -8.93
CA ARG A 333 -0.30 -11.00 -9.25
C ARG A 333 -0.13 -10.85 -10.75
N VAL A 334 0.21 -9.65 -11.17
CA VAL A 334 0.71 -9.32 -12.50
C VAL A 334 2.15 -8.86 -12.42
N PHE A 335 2.88 -9.12 -13.48
CA PHE A 335 4.28 -8.74 -13.64
C PHE A 335 4.36 -7.73 -14.78
N LYS A 336 5.01 -6.60 -14.55
CA LYS A 336 5.12 -5.50 -15.51
C LYS A 336 6.59 -5.23 -15.83
N VAL A 337 6.93 -5.16 -17.10
CA VAL A 337 8.26 -4.79 -17.57
C VAL A 337 8.14 -3.56 -18.44
N ILE A 338 8.94 -2.52 -18.20
CA ILE A 338 9.00 -1.33 -19.03
C ILE A 338 9.56 -1.73 -20.39
N LYS A 339 8.87 -1.43 -21.49
CA LYS A 339 9.33 -1.72 -22.85
C LYS A 339 10.62 -0.97 -23.19
N ASP A 340 11.43 -1.53 -24.07
CA ASP A 340 12.65 -0.87 -24.54
C ASP A 340 12.34 0.31 -25.46
N GLN A 341 11.25 0.19 -26.23
CA GLN A 341 10.74 1.26 -27.09
C GLN A 341 9.24 1.45 -26.84
N PHE A 342 8.81 2.69 -26.75
CA PHE A 342 7.40 3.03 -26.58
C PHE A 342 6.72 3.29 -27.94
N ALA A 343 5.38 3.19 -27.95
CA ALA A 343 4.62 3.54 -29.14
C ALA A 343 4.85 5.03 -29.51
N PRO A 344 4.90 5.37 -30.83
CA PRO A 344 5.22 6.74 -31.29
C PRO A 344 4.31 7.84 -30.71
N GLN A 345 3.12 7.46 -30.22
CA GLN A 345 2.14 8.39 -29.62
C GLN A 345 2.49 8.74 -28.16
N LYS A 346 3.46 8.05 -27.55
CA LYS A 346 3.89 8.31 -26.16
C LYS A 346 5.19 9.10 -26.15
N GLU A 347 5.10 10.37 -25.80
CA GLU A 347 6.23 11.28 -25.62
C GLU A 347 6.87 11.17 -24.22
N VAL A 348 7.02 9.94 -23.72
CA VAL A 348 7.54 9.66 -22.36
C VAL A 348 8.83 8.87 -22.47
N SER A 349 9.85 9.21 -21.68
CA SER A 349 11.10 8.44 -21.58
C SER A 349 11.02 7.36 -20.52
N GLN A 350 11.84 6.30 -20.65
CA GLN A 350 11.96 5.26 -19.59
C GLN A 350 12.35 5.86 -18.24
N ALA A 351 13.23 6.87 -18.21
CA ALA A 351 13.63 7.56 -16.99
C ALA A 351 12.41 8.23 -16.32
N ARG A 352 11.55 8.87 -17.11
CA ARG A 352 10.32 9.49 -16.58
C ARG A 352 9.35 8.47 -16.00
N VAL A 353 9.20 7.32 -16.63
CA VAL A 353 8.36 6.23 -16.09
C VAL A 353 8.89 5.76 -14.72
N LEU A 354 10.21 5.57 -14.58
CA LEU A 354 10.83 5.21 -13.30
C LEU A 354 10.60 6.29 -12.23
N GLU A 355 10.71 7.58 -12.59
CA GLU A 355 10.39 8.70 -11.68
C GLU A 355 8.94 8.65 -11.22
N CYS A 356 8.00 8.38 -12.12
CA CYS A 356 6.58 8.23 -11.80
C CYS A 356 6.34 7.09 -10.80
N TYR A 357 6.95 5.93 -11.00
CA TYR A 357 6.88 4.82 -10.04
C TYR A 357 7.51 5.18 -8.68
N GLN A 358 8.59 5.97 -8.67
CA GLN A 358 9.18 6.46 -7.43
C GLN A 358 8.27 7.47 -6.72
N LEU A 359 7.61 8.37 -7.48
CA LEU A 359 6.64 9.33 -6.94
C LEU A 359 5.50 8.61 -6.21
N VAL A 360 4.95 7.52 -6.78
CA VAL A 360 3.94 6.67 -6.11
C VAL A 360 4.46 6.15 -4.77
N LYS A 361 5.70 5.66 -4.75
CA LYS A 361 6.32 5.09 -3.55
C LYS A 361 6.40 6.09 -2.39
N GLU A 362 6.58 7.36 -2.68
CA GLU A 362 6.83 8.40 -1.68
C GLU A 362 5.58 9.17 -1.25
N HIS A 363 4.54 9.23 -2.09
CA HIS A 363 3.43 10.16 -1.94
C HIS A 363 2.06 9.49 -1.73
N ASP A 364 1.91 8.17 -1.93
CA ASP A 364 0.62 7.53 -1.64
C ASP A 364 0.33 7.50 -0.13
N ARG A 365 -0.39 8.52 0.34
CA ARG A 365 -0.92 8.58 1.69
C ARG A 365 -2.40 8.18 1.79
N VAL A 366 -3.04 7.93 0.65
CA VAL A 366 -4.50 7.79 0.57
C VAL A 366 -4.97 6.36 0.27
N GLY A 367 -4.06 5.50 -0.17
CA GLY A 367 -4.42 4.13 -0.50
C GLY A 367 -5.26 3.99 -1.76
N ARG A 368 -4.98 4.84 -2.75
CA ARG A 368 -5.65 4.82 -4.05
C ARG A 368 -4.74 4.48 -5.21
N MET A 369 -3.48 4.16 -4.91
CA MET A 369 -2.54 3.64 -5.90
C MET A 369 -2.18 2.19 -5.56
N ALA A 370 -2.08 1.33 -6.57
CA ALA A 370 -1.66 -0.05 -6.38
C ALA A 370 -0.22 -0.10 -5.85
N ASP A 371 0.04 -0.95 -4.85
CA ASP A 371 1.41 -1.14 -4.38
C ASP A 371 2.22 -1.95 -5.40
N THR A 372 3.36 -1.40 -5.79
CA THR A 372 4.28 -2.00 -6.74
C THR A 372 5.52 -2.51 -6.02
N GLN A 373 5.83 -3.77 -6.20
CA GLN A 373 7.06 -4.38 -5.71
C GLN A 373 8.05 -4.50 -6.86
N GLU A 374 9.18 -3.85 -6.72
CA GLU A 374 10.24 -3.82 -7.72
C GLU A 374 11.22 -4.97 -7.49
N TYR A 375 11.55 -5.70 -8.55
CA TYR A 375 12.50 -6.81 -8.53
C TYR A 375 13.58 -6.60 -9.58
N GLU A 376 14.82 -6.90 -9.21
CA GLU A 376 15.97 -6.94 -10.11
C GLU A 376 16.42 -8.38 -10.32
N ASN A 377 16.82 -8.69 -11.55
CA ASN A 377 17.29 -10.02 -11.97
C ASN A 377 16.30 -11.15 -11.59
N PHE A 378 15.04 -10.96 -11.94
CA PHE A 378 13.98 -11.92 -11.67
C PHE A 378 14.11 -13.14 -12.58
N VAL A 379 14.29 -14.32 -11.98
CA VAL A 379 14.58 -15.56 -12.69
C VAL A 379 13.31 -16.37 -12.91
N ILE A 380 13.07 -16.80 -14.14
CA ILE A 380 11.98 -17.70 -14.52
C ILE A 380 12.55 -18.86 -15.33
N ASP A 381 12.15 -20.09 -15.01
CA ASP A 381 12.51 -21.25 -15.82
C ASP A 381 11.82 -21.17 -17.19
N LYS A 382 12.56 -21.36 -18.28
CA LYS A 382 12.10 -21.13 -19.66
C LYS A 382 10.87 -21.95 -20.00
N HIS A 383 10.77 -23.18 -19.53
CA HIS A 383 9.61 -24.05 -19.74
C HIS A 383 8.32 -23.56 -19.05
N ARG A 384 8.45 -22.62 -18.11
CA ARG A 384 7.34 -21.97 -17.41
C ARG A 384 6.81 -20.72 -18.13
N ILE A 385 7.35 -20.37 -19.29
CA ILE A 385 6.92 -19.22 -20.10
C ILE A 385 6.23 -19.76 -21.34
N SER A 386 5.01 -19.28 -21.62
CA SER A 386 4.33 -19.67 -22.86
C SER A 386 5.11 -19.18 -24.10
N PRO A 387 5.06 -19.91 -25.22
CA PRO A 387 5.75 -19.49 -26.45
C PRO A 387 5.39 -18.07 -26.91
N GLU A 388 4.11 -17.69 -26.75
CA GLU A 388 3.59 -16.38 -27.13
C GLU A 388 4.19 -15.28 -26.24
N LEU A 389 4.26 -15.51 -24.92
CA LEU A 389 4.88 -14.56 -24.00
C LEU A 389 6.38 -14.44 -24.24
N LEU A 390 7.08 -15.56 -24.48
CA LEU A 390 8.52 -15.54 -24.76
C LEU A 390 8.81 -14.70 -26.02
N ALA A 391 8.05 -14.91 -27.10
CA ALA A 391 8.19 -14.11 -28.32
C ALA A 391 7.89 -12.62 -28.08
N GLU A 392 6.89 -12.31 -27.25
CA GLU A 392 6.54 -10.93 -26.89
C GLU A 392 7.66 -10.27 -26.06
N LEU A 393 8.22 -10.99 -25.06
CA LEU A 393 9.35 -10.52 -24.25
C LEU A 393 10.57 -10.23 -25.12
N GLN A 394 10.93 -11.15 -26.02
CA GLN A 394 12.06 -11.00 -26.93
C GLN A 394 11.89 -9.84 -27.92
N ARG A 395 10.66 -9.50 -28.28
CA ARG A 395 10.35 -8.38 -29.18
C ARG A 395 10.34 -7.03 -28.47
N GLU A 396 9.70 -6.95 -27.28
CA GLU A 396 9.39 -5.68 -26.63
C GLU A 396 10.44 -5.22 -25.61
N VAL A 397 11.20 -6.18 -25.03
CA VAL A 397 12.14 -5.92 -23.93
C VAL A 397 13.48 -6.67 -24.06
N PRO A 398 14.07 -6.80 -25.28
CA PRO A 398 15.28 -7.58 -25.50
C PRO A 398 16.47 -7.11 -24.63
N GLU A 399 16.61 -5.81 -24.38
CA GLU A 399 17.70 -5.23 -23.56
C GLU A 399 17.61 -5.61 -22.08
N LYS A 400 16.40 -5.95 -21.62
CA LYS A 400 16.11 -6.33 -20.24
C LYS A 400 16.08 -7.84 -20.01
N LEU A 401 16.29 -8.64 -21.06
CA LEU A 401 16.34 -10.08 -20.96
C LEU A 401 17.79 -10.59 -21.00
N GLU A 402 18.04 -11.60 -20.21
CA GLU A 402 19.26 -12.41 -20.27
C GLU A 402 18.83 -13.89 -20.25
N GLU A 403 19.31 -14.67 -21.21
CA GLU A 403 19.05 -16.10 -21.29
C GLU A 403 20.30 -16.86 -20.80
N VAL A 404 20.13 -17.64 -19.73
CA VAL A 404 21.21 -18.43 -19.14
C VAL A 404 20.77 -19.89 -19.02
N GLY A 405 21.16 -20.71 -19.99
CA GLY A 405 20.71 -22.12 -20.08
C GLY A 405 19.18 -22.20 -20.19
N GLU A 406 18.58 -22.94 -19.25
CA GLU A 406 17.11 -23.12 -19.19
C GLU A 406 16.39 -22.00 -18.42
N LYS A 407 17.04 -20.88 -18.14
CA LYS A 407 16.48 -19.76 -17.36
C LYS A 407 16.45 -18.49 -18.17
N ILE A 408 15.36 -17.74 -17.99
CA ILE A 408 15.19 -16.36 -18.45
C ILE A 408 15.34 -15.46 -17.23
N ILE A 409 16.24 -14.48 -17.29
CA ILE A 409 16.45 -13.47 -16.29
C ILE A 409 15.88 -12.16 -16.81
N ILE A 410 14.92 -11.58 -16.09
CA ILE A 410 14.39 -10.25 -16.38
C ILE A 410 15.11 -9.28 -15.46
N LYS A 411 15.92 -8.37 -16.03
CA LYS A 411 16.80 -7.47 -15.25
C LYS A 411 16.06 -6.56 -14.32
N HIS A 412 14.85 -6.15 -14.70
CA HIS A 412 14.01 -5.27 -13.89
C HIS A 412 12.53 -5.49 -14.19
N LEU A 413 11.72 -5.69 -13.16
CA LEU A 413 10.26 -5.77 -13.28
C LEU A 413 9.55 -5.27 -12.01
N TYR A 414 8.29 -4.93 -12.17
CA TYR A 414 7.36 -4.68 -11.08
C TYR A 414 6.38 -5.83 -10.93
N MET A 415 6.06 -6.21 -9.69
CA MET A 415 5.00 -7.15 -9.35
C MET A 415 3.91 -6.40 -8.58
N GLU A 416 2.68 -6.53 -9.04
CA GLU A 416 1.50 -5.88 -8.48
C GLU A 416 0.38 -6.88 -8.25
N ARG A 417 -0.59 -6.52 -7.41
CA ARG A 417 -1.79 -7.32 -7.30
C ARG A 417 -2.64 -7.22 -8.55
N ARG A 418 -3.13 -8.37 -9.02
CA ARG A 418 -4.09 -8.41 -10.12
C ARG A 418 -5.43 -7.86 -9.67
N MET A 419 -5.99 -6.94 -10.42
CA MET A 419 -7.30 -6.32 -10.22
C MET A 419 -8.12 -6.44 -11.50
N THR A 420 -9.42 -6.34 -11.39
CA THR A 420 -10.29 -6.26 -12.56
C THR A 420 -10.26 -4.82 -13.09
N PRO A 421 -9.85 -4.56 -14.33
CA PRO A 421 -9.94 -3.23 -14.92
C PRO A 421 -11.36 -2.67 -14.80
N LEU A 422 -11.48 -1.39 -14.43
CA LEU A 422 -12.78 -0.78 -14.13
C LEU A 422 -13.74 -0.81 -15.32
N ASN A 423 -13.24 -0.60 -16.53
CA ASN A 423 -14.06 -0.72 -17.74
C ASN A 423 -14.67 -2.12 -17.90
N LEU A 424 -13.89 -3.19 -17.69
CA LEU A 424 -14.38 -4.57 -17.78
C LEU A 424 -15.31 -4.94 -16.60
N TYR A 425 -15.06 -4.35 -15.42
CA TYR A 425 -15.94 -4.55 -14.27
C TYR A 425 -17.32 -3.95 -14.53
N MET A 426 -17.39 -2.74 -15.10
CA MET A 426 -18.65 -2.05 -15.37
C MET A 426 -19.51 -2.77 -16.44
N GLU A 427 -18.89 -3.45 -17.41
CA GLU A 427 -19.60 -4.25 -18.42
C GLU A 427 -20.41 -5.43 -17.80
N GLN A 428 -19.96 -5.94 -16.65
CA GLN A 428 -20.55 -7.09 -15.97
C GLN A 428 -21.33 -6.72 -14.70
N ALA A 429 -21.29 -5.45 -14.31
CA ALA A 429 -21.87 -4.96 -13.06
C ALA A 429 -23.40 -4.81 -13.19
N ASN A 430 -24.12 -5.18 -12.12
CA ASN A 430 -25.52 -4.77 -11.99
C ASN A 430 -25.62 -3.27 -11.62
N ASP A 431 -26.82 -2.69 -11.66
CA ASP A 431 -27.04 -1.25 -11.45
C ASP A 431 -26.47 -0.74 -10.11
N GLN A 432 -26.56 -1.51 -9.04
CA GLN A 432 -26.01 -1.12 -7.74
C GLN A 432 -24.48 -1.17 -7.73
N GLN A 433 -23.92 -2.23 -8.31
CA GLN A 433 -22.47 -2.37 -8.45
C GLN A 433 -21.88 -1.29 -9.34
N LEU A 434 -22.58 -0.90 -10.41
CA LEU A 434 -22.20 0.19 -11.29
C LEU A 434 -22.16 1.53 -10.54
N LYS A 435 -23.22 1.85 -9.80
CA LYS A 435 -23.29 3.07 -8.97
C LYS A 435 -22.15 3.11 -7.94
N ASP A 436 -21.94 2.01 -7.22
CA ASP A 436 -20.87 1.90 -6.22
C ASP A 436 -19.47 2.06 -6.84
N ALA A 437 -19.26 1.53 -8.04
CA ALA A 437 -17.98 1.63 -8.77
C ALA A 437 -17.72 3.06 -9.26
N ILE A 438 -18.75 3.76 -9.75
CA ILE A 438 -18.66 5.16 -10.19
C ILE A 438 -18.41 6.09 -9.00
N GLU A 439 -19.11 5.89 -7.87
CA GLU A 439 -18.85 6.60 -6.62
C GLU A 439 -17.38 6.44 -6.18
N GLU A 440 -16.89 5.19 -6.17
CA GLU A 440 -15.52 4.87 -5.78
C GLU A 440 -14.47 5.42 -6.76
N TYR A 441 -14.78 5.45 -8.07
CA TYR A 441 -13.90 6.02 -9.08
C TYR A 441 -13.73 7.54 -8.90
N GLY A 442 -14.80 8.29 -8.77
CA GLY A 442 -14.71 9.73 -8.52
C GLY A 442 -14.03 10.04 -7.17
N ASN A 443 -14.31 9.24 -6.13
CA ASN A 443 -13.60 9.32 -4.84
C ASN A 443 -12.11 9.01 -4.98
N ALA A 444 -11.72 8.08 -5.85
CA ALA A 444 -10.31 7.79 -6.11
C ALA A 444 -9.59 8.99 -6.69
N ILE A 445 -10.19 9.64 -7.70
CA ILE A 445 -9.64 10.86 -8.32
C ILE A 445 -9.49 11.99 -7.26
N LYS A 446 -10.55 12.26 -6.49
CA LYS A 446 -10.54 13.29 -5.43
C LYS A 446 -9.46 13.02 -4.37
N GLN A 447 -9.30 11.77 -3.97
CA GLN A 447 -8.30 11.38 -2.97
C GLN A 447 -6.86 11.44 -3.51
N LEU A 448 -6.64 11.07 -4.77
CA LEU A 448 -5.35 11.27 -5.44
C LEU A 448 -4.99 12.76 -5.50
N ALA A 449 -5.93 13.59 -5.94
CA ALA A 449 -5.76 15.05 -5.98
C ALA A 449 -5.45 15.62 -4.58
N ALA A 450 -6.16 15.16 -3.53
CA ALA A 450 -5.90 15.52 -2.13
C ALA A 450 -4.50 15.10 -1.65
N ALA A 451 -3.90 14.07 -2.26
CA ALA A 451 -2.50 13.66 -2.03
C ALA A 451 -1.50 14.43 -2.91
N ASN A 452 -1.94 15.46 -3.61
CA ASN A 452 -1.15 16.21 -4.60
C ASN A 452 -0.71 15.36 -5.81
N ILE A 453 -1.52 14.37 -6.21
CA ILE A 453 -1.24 13.52 -7.37
C ILE A 453 -2.34 13.72 -8.42
N PHE A 454 -1.92 13.97 -9.65
CA PHE A 454 -2.79 14.00 -10.83
C PHE A 454 -2.48 12.78 -11.69
N PRO A 455 -3.48 11.93 -12.01
CA PRO A 455 -3.26 10.69 -12.77
C PRO A 455 -2.76 10.90 -14.20
N GLY A 456 -2.98 12.08 -14.80
CA GLY A 456 -2.74 12.33 -16.21
C GLY A 456 -3.85 11.69 -17.05
N ASP A 457 -3.73 10.40 -17.35
CA ASP A 457 -4.76 9.62 -18.05
C ASP A 457 -5.76 9.00 -17.04
N MET A 458 -6.95 9.59 -16.94
CA MET A 458 -8.02 9.16 -16.05
C MET A 458 -9.00 8.16 -16.68
N LEU A 459 -8.68 7.52 -17.81
CA LEU A 459 -9.55 6.53 -18.43
C LEU A 459 -9.84 5.34 -17.48
N PHE A 460 -11.04 4.79 -17.55
CA PHE A 460 -11.48 3.67 -16.71
C PHE A 460 -10.55 2.46 -16.76
N LYS A 461 -9.93 2.19 -17.92
CA LYS A 461 -8.97 1.09 -18.09
C LYS A 461 -7.71 1.21 -17.21
N ASN A 462 -7.41 2.42 -16.70
CA ASN A 462 -6.23 2.70 -15.87
C ASN A 462 -6.51 2.58 -14.38
N PHE A 463 -7.75 2.26 -14.04
CA PHE A 463 -8.20 1.97 -12.67
C PHE A 463 -8.61 0.50 -12.54
N GLY A 464 -8.38 -0.08 -11.38
CA GLY A 464 -8.76 -1.45 -11.07
C GLY A 464 -9.71 -1.52 -9.90
N VAL A 465 -10.64 -2.48 -9.97
CA VAL A 465 -11.55 -2.80 -8.87
C VAL A 465 -10.95 -3.95 -8.06
N THR A 466 -10.76 -3.70 -6.77
CA THR A 466 -10.30 -4.74 -5.83
C THR A 466 -11.44 -5.69 -5.49
N ARG A 467 -11.12 -6.86 -4.92
CA ARG A 467 -12.12 -7.86 -4.46
C ARG A 467 -13.14 -7.31 -3.44
N HIS A 468 -12.87 -6.17 -2.83
CA HIS A 468 -13.79 -5.52 -1.88
C HIS A 468 -14.48 -4.28 -2.47
N GLY A 469 -14.46 -4.14 -3.80
CA GLY A 469 -15.14 -3.06 -4.51
C GLY A 469 -14.49 -1.69 -4.40
N ARG A 470 -13.23 -1.61 -3.91
CA ARG A 470 -12.48 -0.34 -3.90
C ARG A 470 -11.83 -0.12 -5.25
N VAL A 471 -11.95 1.09 -5.78
CA VAL A 471 -11.30 1.50 -7.02
C VAL A 471 -9.93 2.10 -6.71
N VAL A 472 -8.89 1.61 -7.40
CA VAL A 472 -7.49 2.01 -7.25
C VAL A 472 -6.88 2.28 -8.61
N PHE A 473 -6.01 3.27 -8.68
CA PHE A 473 -5.25 3.62 -9.87
C PHE A 473 -4.00 2.74 -9.99
N TYR A 474 -3.63 2.28 -11.19
CA TYR A 474 -2.48 1.38 -11.40
C TYR A 474 -1.65 1.69 -12.66
N ASP A 475 -1.97 2.73 -13.41
CA ASP A 475 -1.21 3.15 -14.60
C ASP A 475 -0.47 4.46 -14.33
N TYR A 476 0.83 4.37 -14.07
CA TYR A 476 1.63 5.48 -13.54
C TYR A 476 2.44 6.22 -14.59
N ASP A 477 2.25 5.92 -15.87
CA ASP A 477 3.10 6.43 -16.96
C ASP A 477 3.09 7.97 -17.04
N GLU A 478 1.97 8.61 -16.71
CA GLU A 478 1.73 10.04 -16.92
C GLU A 478 1.43 10.81 -15.62
N ILE A 479 1.63 10.19 -14.45
CA ILE A 479 1.35 10.89 -13.19
C ILE A 479 2.29 12.06 -12.98
N CYS A 480 1.74 13.12 -12.40
CA CYS A 480 2.50 14.30 -11.98
C CYS A 480 1.95 14.87 -10.67
N TYR A 481 2.61 15.88 -10.12
CA TYR A 481 2.02 16.63 -9.02
C TYR A 481 0.83 17.43 -9.51
N MET A 482 -0.29 17.34 -8.80
CA MET A 482 -1.51 18.09 -9.12
C MET A 482 -1.23 19.61 -9.12
N THR A 483 -0.29 20.08 -8.29
CA THR A 483 0.14 21.48 -8.23
C THR A 483 0.97 21.95 -9.43
N GLU A 484 1.44 21.05 -10.29
CA GLU A 484 2.17 21.37 -11.54
C GLU A 484 1.24 21.52 -12.74
N VAL A 485 -0.01 21.05 -12.62
CA VAL A 485 -1.03 21.12 -13.65
C VAL A 485 -1.62 22.54 -13.74
N ASN A 486 -1.89 23.02 -14.95
CA ASN A 486 -2.57 24.28 -15.19
C ASN A 486 -4.05 24.03 -15.53
N PHE A 487 -4.93 24.06 -14.54
CA PHE A 487 -6.37 23.87 -14.73
C PHE A 487 -7.01 25.13 -15.29
N ARG A 488 -7.61 25.03 -16.47
CA ARG A 488 -8.19 26.13 -17.23
C ARG A 488 -9.66 25.84 -17.54
N ASP A 489 -10.45 26.91 -17.61
CA ASP A 489 -11.78 26.88 -18.21
C ASP A 489 -11.63 27.01 -19.73
N ILE A 490 -12.48 26.33 -20.50
CA ILE A 490 -12.53 26.49 -21.96
C ILE A 490 -13.00 27.90 -22.27
N PRO A 491 -12.24 28.71 -23.01
CA PRO A 491 -12.69 30.04 -23.40
C PRO A 491 -13.94 29.95 -24.26
N PRO A 492 -14.92 30.88 -24.11
CA PRO A 492 -16.09 30.91 -24.97
C PRO A 492 -15.66 31.05 -26.44
N ALA A 493 -16.34 30.31 -27.32
CA ALA A 493 -16.13 30.41 -28.74
C ALA A 493 -16.37 31.84 -29.24
N ARG A 494 -15.51 32.33 -30.12
CA ARG A 494 -15.66 33.65 -30.73
C ARG A 494 -16.69 33.66 -31.81
N TYR A 495 -16.77 32.54 -32.54
CA TYR A 495 -17.69 32.33 -33.64
C TYR A 495 -18.35 30.96 -33.51
N PRO A 496 -19.60 30.76 -34.01
CA PRO A 496 -20.27 29.45 -33.94
C PRO A 496 -19.50 28.33 -34.67
N GLU A 497 -18.69 28.67 -35.64
CA GLU A 497 -17.86 27.73 -36.39
C GLU A 497 -16.71 27.17 -35.57
N ASP A 498 -16.24 27.90 -34.54
CA ASP A 498 -15.19 27.47 -33.63
C ASP A 498 -15.63 26.24 -32.84
N GLU A 499 -16.91 26.17 -32.42
CA GLU A 499 -17.48 25.04 -31.66
C GLU A 499 -17.55 23.74 -32.48
N LEU A 500 -17.55 23.87 -33.82
CA LEU A 500 -17.61 22.75 -34.76
C LEU A 500 -16.23 22.39 -35.34
N ALA A 501 -15.18 23.14 -34.99
CA ALA A 501 -13.84 22.94 -35.49
C ALA A 501 -13.23 21.63 -34.91
N SER A 502 -12.46 20.93 -35.73
CA SER A 502 -11.72 19.72 -35.33
C SER A 502 -10.51 20.03 -34.42
N GLU A 503 -10.08 21.28 -34.39
CA GLU A 503 -8.97 21.77 -33.59
C GLU A 503 -9.49 22.81 -32.56
N PRO A 504 -8.93 22.84 -31.33
CA PRO A 504 -9.32 23.86 -30.35
C PRO A 504 -9.04 25.29 -30.86
N TRP A 505 -10.01 26.20 -30.71
CA TRP A 505 -9.84 27.63 -31.03
C TRP A 505 -9.00 28.41 -30.01
N TYR A 506 -8.48 27.71 -29.01
CA TYR A 506 -7.64 28.25 -27.95
C TYR A 506 -6.27 27.55 -27.90
N SER A 507 -5.28 28.27 -27.37
CA SER A 507 -3.93 27.69 -27.21
C SER A 507 -3.92 26.67 -26.09
N VAL A 508 -3.24 25.55 -26.30
CA VAL A 508 -3.03 24.48 -25.32
C VAL A 508 -1.53 24.32 -25.08
N SER A 509 -1.13 24.42 -23.83
CA SER A 509 0.24 24.14 -23.36
C SER A 509 0.33 22.71 -22.79
N PRO A 510 1.52 22.09 -22.72
CA PRO A 510 1.67 20.69 -22.30
C PRO A 510 1.06 20.34 -20.93
N ASN A 511 1.00 21.30 -19.99
CA ASN A 511 0.45 21.09 -18.65
C ASN A 511 -0.99 21.63 -18.50
N ASP A 512 -1.61 22.09 -19.59
CA ASP A 512 -2.99 22.58 -19.56
C ASP A 512 -3.96 21.41 -19.46
N VAL A 513 -4.91 21.51 -18.53
CA VAL A 513 -6.00 20.56 -18.37
C VAL A 513 -7.31 21.33 -18.31
N PHE A 514 -8.27 20.92 -19.13
CA PHE A 514 -9.62 21.48 -19.20
C PHE A 514 -10.59 20.48 -18.59
N PRO A 515 -10.98 20.62 -17.32
CA PRO A 515 -11.84 19.64 -16.64
C PRO A 515 -13.21 19.45 -17.27
N GLU A 516 -13.72 20.43 -18.03
CA GLU A 516 -14.97 20.34 -18.79
C GLU A 516 -14.93 19.20 -19.81
N GLU A 517 -13.76 18.92 -20.40
CA GLU A 517 -13.56 17.84 -21.37
C GLU A 517 -13.71 16.46 -20.75
N PHE A 518 -13.58 16.32 -19.43
CA PHE A 518 -13.77 15.02 -18.75
C PHE A 518 -15.16 14.42 -19.01
N ARG A 519 -16.16 15.24 -19.27
CA ARG A 519 -17.50 14.79 -19.65
C ARG A 519 -17.51 14.00 -20.97
N HIS A 520 -16.66 14.37 -21.91
CA HIS A 520 -16.67 13.81 -23.25
C HIS A 520 -15.94 12.45 -23.31
N PHE A 521 -14.83 12.29 -22.65
CA PHE A 521 -14.04 11.06 -22.77
C PHE A 521 -14.12 10.11 -21.57
N LEU A 522 -14.47 10.58 -20.37
CA LEU A 522 -14.69 9.68 -19.24
C LEU A 522 -16.08 9.02 -19.26
N CYS A 523 -17.09 9.71 -19.76
CA CYS A 523 -18.49 9.30 -19.64
C CYS A 523 -19.18 9.23 -21.01
N THR A 524 -18.71 8.31 -21.87
CA THR A 524 -19.34 8.09 -23.19
C THR A 524 -20.72 7.45 -23.07
N ASP A 525 -20.94 6.59 -22.06
CA ASP A 525 -22.25 5.99 -21.76
C ASP A 525 -23.14 6.99 -21.02
N PRO A 526 -24.39 7.23 -21.50
CA PRO A 526 -25.31 8.20 -20.87
C PRO A 526 -25.72 7.84 -19.42
N GLN A 527 -25.77 6.55 -19.06
CA GLN A 527 -26.11 6.11 -17.71
C GLN A 527 -24.92 6.37 -16.76
N ILE A 528 -23.72 6.03 -17.18
CA ILE A 528 -22.48 6.30 -16.44
C ILE A 528 -22.32 7.81 -16.23
N ARG A 529 -22.54 8.60 -17.28
CA ARG A 529 -22.48 10.08 -17.23
C ARG A 529 -23.42 10.65 -16.17
N ARG A 530 -24.68 10.27 -16.20
CA ARG A 530 -25.67 10.76 -15.21
C ARG A 530 -25.25 10.39 -13.77
N CYS A 531 -24.88 9.14 -13.53
CA CYS A 531 -24.42 8.72 -12.21
C CYS A 531 -23.17 9.49 -11.76
N PHE A 532 -22.21 9.76 -12.65
CA PHE A 532 -21.00 10.50 -12.31
C PHE A 532 -21.32 11.98 -12.04
N GLU A 533 -22.14 12.62 -12.87
CA GLU A 533 -22.56 14.02 -12.69
C GLU A 533 -23.32 14.24 -11.38
N GLU A 534 -24.19 13.30 -10.99
CA GLU A 534 -24.93 13.37 -9.72
C GLU A 534 -24.02 13.37 -8.48
N MET A 535 -22.89 12.64 -8.54
CA MET A 535 -22.01 12.43 -7.39
C MET A 535 -20.71 13.25 -7.42
N HIS A 536 -20.24 13.63 -8.61
CA HIS A 536 -18.90 14.15 -8.82
C HIS A 536 -18.84 15.30 -9.85
N SER A 537 -19.92 16.07 -10.02
CA SER A 537 -19.98 17.20 -10.96
C SER A 537 -18.91 18.26 -10.71
N ASP A 538 -18.43 18.38 -9.47
CA ASP A 538 -17.36 19.29 -9.07
C ASP A 538 -16.02 19.00 -9.82
N LEU A 539 -15.76 17.76 -10.20
CA LEU A 539 -14.57 17.38 -10.97
C LEU A 539 -14.52 17.97 -12.39
N PHE A 540 -15.66 18.42 -12.93
CA PHE A 540 -15.76 19.06 -14.24
C PHE A 540 -15.47 20.57 -14.24
N HIS A 541 -15.17 21.15 -13.07
CA HIS A 541 -14.94 22.58 -12.92
C HIS A 541 -13.50 22.89 -12.56
N ALA A 542 -12.82 23.69 -13.35
CA ALA A 542 -11.45 24.11 -13.08
C ALA A 542 -11.30 24.82 -11.71
N SER A 543 -12.35 25.48 -11.24
CA SER A 543 -12.39 26.14 -9.94
C SER A 543 -12.18 25.17 -8.76
N TYR A 544 -12.73 23.94 -8.83
CA TYR A 544 -12.51 22.90 -7.83
C TYR A 544 -11.01 22.58 -7.70
N TRP A 545 -10.36 22.28 -8.84
CA TRP A 545 -8.95 21.90 -8.89
C TRP A 545 -8.03 23.05 -8.45
N ARG A 546 -8.28 24.28 -8.92
CA ARG A 546 -7.51 25.46 -8.52
C ARG A 546 -7.63 25.76 -7.02
N SER A 547 -8.83 25.62 -6.46
CA SER A 547 -9.05 25.77 -5.01
C SER A 547 -8.26 24.73 -4.21
N LEU A 548 -8.27 23.49 -4.64
CA LEU A 548 -7.51 22.41 -4.01
C LEU A 548 -6.00 22.64 -4.13
N GLN A 549 -5.52 23.07 -5.31
CA GLN A 549 -4.11 23.43 -5.52
C GLN A 549 -3.66 24.54 -4.53
N GLN A 550 -4.49 25.56 -4.37
CA GLN A 550 -4.16 26.67 -3.46
C GLN A 550 -4.03 26.19 -2.02
N ARG A 551 -5.01 25.40 -1.53
CA ARG A 551 -4.93 24.82 -0.19
C ARG A 551 -3.67 23.98 0.03
N ILE A 552 -3.29 23.18 -0.96
CA ILE A 552 -2.05 22.37 -0.88
C ILE A 552 -0.80 23.26 -0.86
N ARG A 553 -0.74 24.32 -1.69
CA ARG A 553 0.37 25.29 -1.69
C ARG A 553 0.47 26.04 -0.37
N ASP A 554 -0.66 26.31 0.27
CA ASP A 554 -0.73 26.93 1.61
C ASP A 554 -0.35 25.94 2.74
N GLY A 555 0.04 24.71 2.38
CA GLY A 555 0.47 23.67 3.34
C GLY A 555 -0.69 22.93 4.02
N HIS A 556 -1.93 23.12 3.57
CA HIS A 556 -3.07 22.38 4.10
C HIS A 556 -3.00 20.91 3.66
N VAL A 557 -3.18 20.02 4.63
CA VAL A 557 -3.29 18.57 4.38
C VAL A 557 -4.76 18.19 4.36
N GLU A 558 -5.25 17.74 3.21
CA GLU A 558 -6.65 17.36 3.03
C GLU A 558 -7.02 16.10 3.83
N ASP A 559 -8.28 16.01 4.26
CA ASP A 559 -8.82 14.84 4.94
C ASP A 559 -9.09 13.72 3.93
N VAL A 560 -8.64 12.52 4.26
CA VAL A 560 -8.88 11.31 3.47
C VAL A 560 -9.32 10.17 4.36
N PHE A 561 -10.47 9.59 4.06
CA PHE A 561 -11.08 8.52 4.81
C PHE A 561 -10.90 7.19 4.09
N ALA A 562 -10.54 6.14 4.83
CA ALA A 562 -10.41 4.78 4.30
C ALA A 562 -11.78 4.04 4.20
N TYR A 563 -12.86 4.69 4.57
CA TYR A 563 -14.23 4.16 4.59
C TYR A 563 -15.19 5.14 3.88
N ARG A 564 -16.34 4.62 3.46
CA ARG A 564 -17.31 5.40 2.68
C ARG A 564 -17.99 6.48 3.52
N ARG A 565 -18.36 7.60 2.89
CA ARG A 565 -19.03 8.73 3.55
C ARG A 565 -20.30 8.30 4.30
N LYS A 566 -21.10 7.39 3.73
CA LYS A 566 -22.33 6.86 4.35
C LYS A 566 -22.12 6.06 5.65
N GLN A 567 -20.88 5.68 5.96
CA GLN A 567 -20.53 4.95 7.18
C GLN A 567 -20.22 5.88 8.35
N ARG A 568 -19.99 7.16 8.08
CA ARG A 568 -19.65 8.17 9.09
C ARG A 568 -20.85 8.46 9.98
N PHE A 569 -20.63 8.57 11.27
CA PHE A 569 -21.70 8.85 12.24
C PHE A 569 -22.36 10.21 11.98
N SER A 570 -21.59 11.21 11.60
CA SER A 570 -22.12 12.56 11.24
C SER A 570 -23.10 12.54 10.07
N GLN A 571 -23.09 11.55 9.20
CA GLN A 571 -23.99 11.42 8.06
C GLN A 571 -25.27 10.63 8.40
N ARG A 572 -25.23 9.79 9.46
CA ARG A 572 -26.40 9.01 9.90
C ARG A 572 -27.41 9.83 10.69
N VAL A 573 -26.99 10.96 11.25
CA VAL A 573 -27.84 11.87 12.03
C VAL A 573 -28.74 12.75 11.12
N ILE A 574 -28.39 12.87 9.83
CA ILE A 574 -29.09 13.75 8.87
C ILE A 574 -30.15 12.96 8.05
N SER A 575 -30.14 11.64 8.11
CA SER A 575 -31.10 10.72 7.47
C SER A 575 -32.12 10.17 8.45
#